data_f59c1cb2717d13e0dff919cb4eabed63
#
_entry.id   f59c1cb2717d13e0dff919cb4eabed63
#
_cell.length_a   1.000
_cell.length_b   1.000
_cell.length_c   1.000
_cell.angle_alpha   90.00
_cell.angle_beta   90.00
_cell.angle_gamma   90.00
#
_symmetry.space_group_name_H-M   'P 1'
#
loop_
_entity.id
_entity.type
_entity.pdbx_description
1 polymer ?
#
loop_
_entity_poly.entity_id
_entity_poly.type
_entity_poly.pdbx_seq_one_letter_code
_entity_poly.pdbx_strand_id
1 'polypeptide(L)'
;MATAKRAQGSQSHVAIAFEADFGTTPSTGGVITPIISSSVKASQNLNDSTVIRGDRNPAAPFRGNIDTSGSLTVPVGVIDIGYWLKAAFGQPTSNTTGQAPNKKSEHVFKIGNTMPSLTIEQGYPDVNVFQQFAGVRVSKLGFKFGGDSELTASVDVMGCKETLAATTFDAAAKAVNFLPFQNLNATIKEGGVTVANILSCDINFDFGLDGDSYAIGGKGFRTYIDPGIVSISGTIKAFFQNKDLLNKAVNGTESSLELQLAQDDWTLTFKLPELVYERQSPGIDGPRGVNIELPFKAYYRADAGRSASIITLVNNQEQY
;
A
#
# COMPACT_ATOMS: atom_id res chain seq x y z
N MET A 1 38.68 17.39 16.11
CA MET A 1 37.29 17.73 15.89
C MET A 1 36.53 16.40 15.74
N ALA A 2 35.50 16.15 16.56
CA ALA A 2 34.65 14.98 16.34
C ALA A 2 33.98 15.14 14.97
N THR A 3 34.17 14.18 14.08
CA THR A 3 33.49 14.14 12.78
C THR A 3 31.98 14.13 13.05
N ALA A 4 31.26 15.14 12.57
CA ALA A 4 29.81 15.20 12.70
C ALA A 4 29.22 13.93 12.09
N LYS A 5 28.52 13.13 12.87
CA LYS A 5 27.80 11.95 12.36
C LYS A 5 26.70 12.42 11.42
N ARG A 6 26.56 11.77 10.30
CA ARG A 6 25.55 12.03 9.27
C ARG A 6 24.69 10.79 9.12
N ALA A 7 23.37 10.95 9.11
CA ALA A 7 22.44 9.87 8.83
C ALA A 7 22.72 9.21 7.47
N GLN A 8 22.73 7.88 7.44
CA GLN A 8 22.94 7.10 6.22
C GLN A 8 21.72 6.24 5.95
N GLY A 9 21.20 6.32 4.70
CA GLY A 9 20.01 5.54 4.31
C GLY A 9 20.19 4.02 4.48
N SER A 10 21.40 3.49 4.29
CA SER A 10 21.70 2.07 4.49
C SER A 10 21.65 1.60 5.94
N GLN A 11 21.69 2.51 6.91
CA GLN A 11 21.58 2.23 8.34
C GLN A 11 20.19 2.61 8.90
N SER A 12 19.35 3.25 8.09
CA SER A 12 17.99 3.56 8.47
C SER A 12 17.08 2.34 8.36
N HIS A 13 16.00 2.35 9.13
CA HIS A 13 14.98 1.31 9.06
C HIS A 13 13.58 1.93 9.15
N VAL A 14 12.59 1.16 8.70
CA VAL A 14 11.19 1.45 8.96
C VAL A 14 10.61 0.35 9.82
N ALA A 15 10.06 0.74 10.96
CA ALA A 15 9.30 -0.14 11.83
C ALA A 15 7.83 0.27 11.83
N ILE A 16 6.94 -0.71 11.87
CA ILE A 16 5.50 -0.51 11.97
C ILE A 16 4.93 -1.25 13.16
N ALA A 17 3.92 -0.69 13.81
CA ALA A 17 3.12 -1.38 14.81
C ALA A 17 1.65 -0.98 14.69
N PHE A 18 0.74 -1.95 14.85
CA PHE A 18 -0.70 -1.66 14.85
C PHE A 18 -1.11 -1.04 16.18
N GLU A 19 -1.87 0.03 16.11
CA GLU A 19 -2.35 0.76 17.28
C GLU A 19 -3.60 0.09 17.85
N ALA A 20 -3.65 -0.01 19.18
CA ALA A 20 -4.88 -0.40 19.87
C ALA A 20 -5.88 0.76 19.92
N ASP A 21 -5.38 1.97 20.19
CA ASP A 21 -6.14 3.21 20.18
C ASP A 21 -5.56 4.13 19.12
N PHE A 22 -6.42 4.68 18.27
CA PHE A 22 -6.05 5.55 17.15
C PHE A 22 -5.13 6.69 17.59
N GLY A 23 -3.99 6.85 16.91
CA GLY A 23 -3.02 7.91 17.17
C GLY A 23 -2.19 7.74 18.45
N THR A 24 -2.23 6.56 19.07
CA THR A 24 -1.42 6.22 20.25
C THR A 24 -0.33 5.22 19.85
N THR A 25 0.92 5.68 19.87
CA THR A 25 2.10 4.85 19.55
C THR A 25 2.22 3.69 20.54
N PRO A 26 2.23 2.43 20.09
CA PRO A 26 2.46 1.28 20.97
C PRO A 26 3.91 1.26 21.47
N SER A 27 4.14 0.61 22.61
CA SER A 27 5.50 0.38 23.15
C SER A 27 6.02 -1.03 22.84
N THR A 28 5.25 -1.85 22.16
CA THR A 28 5.58 -3.25 21.82
C THR A 28 4.86 -3.67 20.54
N GLY A 29 5.26 -4.81 19.98
CA GLY A 29 4.65 -5.35 18.76
C GLY A 29 5.17 -4.72 17.48
N GLY A 30 6.29 -4.02 17.56
CA GLY A 30 7.00 -3.45 16.44
C GLY A 30 7.57 -4.51 15.49
N VAL A 31 7.41 -4.28 14.19
CA VAL A 31 7.95 -5.11 13.13
C VAL A 31 8.76 -4.23 12.19
N ILE A 32 10.05 -4.57 12.01
CA ILE A 32 10.92 -3.87 11.06
C ILE A 32 10.68 -4.51 9.69
N THR A 33 10.09 -3.71 8.77
CA THR A 33 9.76 -4.16 7.41
C THR A 33 10.83 -3.72 6.42
N PRO A 34 11.16 -4.54 5.41
CA PRO A 34 12.01 -4.11 4.31
C PRO A 34 11.32 -3.01 3.51
N ILE A 35 12.09 -2.00 3.11
CA ILE A 35 11.64 -0.92 2.25
C ILE A 35 12.69 -0.63 1.18
N ILE A 36 12.24 -0.06 0.05
CA ILE A 36 13.11 0.49 -0.99
C ILE A 36 13.26 1.99 -0.76
N SER A 37 12.15 2.67 -0.48
CA SER A 37 12.14 4.11 -0.20
C SER A 37 10.95 4.51 0.66
N SER A 38 11.08 5.64 1.36
CA SER A 38 10.00 6.28 2.08
C SER A 38 10.07 7.80 1.89
N SER A 39 8.92 8.42 1.64
CA SER A 39 8.72 9.87 1.60
C SER A 39 7.78 10.35 2.71
N VAL A 40 7.44 9.49 3.67
CA VAL A 40 6.55 9.84 4.78
C VAL A 40 7.15 10.95 5.61
N LYS A 41 6.39 12.01 5.79
CA LYS A 41 6.81 13.22 6.50
C LYS A 41 5.62 13.96 7.09
N ALA A 42 5.88 14.81 8.07
CA ALA A 42 4.96 15.87 8.48
C ALA A 42 5.37 17.20 7.86
N SER A 43 4.42 17.96 7.40
CA SER A 43 4.62 19.30 6.85
C SER A 43 3.65 20.29 7.45
N GLN A 44 4.09 21.53 7.64
CA GLN A 44 3.29 22.61 8.20
C GLN A 44 3.58 23.89 7.43
N ASN A 45 2.55 24.52 6.89
CA ASN A 45 2.69 25.78 6.18
C ASN A 45 2.88 26.94 7.16
N LEU A 46 3.68 27.92 6.75
CA LEU A 46 3.71 29.27 7.33
C LEU A 46 2.88 30.18 6.43
N ASN A 47 1.83 30.75 7.00
CA ASN A 47 0.92 31.65 6.31
C ASN A 47 1.26 33.11 6.65
N ASP A 48 1.28 33.95 5.63
CA ASP A 48 1.55 35.39 5.83
C ASP A 48 0.37 36.09 6.50
N SER A 49 0.70 37.01 7.36
CA SER A 49 -0.31 37.89 7.99
C SER A 49 -0.60 39.08 7.09
N THR A 50 -1.89 39.31 6.83
CA THR A 50 -2.38 40.47 6.05
C THR A 50 -2.72 41.69 6.89
N VAL A 51 -2.24 41.75 8.14
CA VAL A 51 -2.52 42.86 9.06
C VAL A 51 -1.90 44.15 8.55
N ILE A 52 -2.72 45.24 8.45
CA ILE A 52 -2.29 46.58 8.09
C ILE A 52 -1.82 47.30 9.34
N ARG A 53 -0.54 47.73 9.38
CA ARG A 53 0.08 48.41 10.53
C ARG A 53 0.54 49.82 10.25
N GLY A 54 0.26 50.35 9.06
CA GLY A 54 0.70 51.68 8.64
C GLY A 54 2.15 51.76 8.14
N ASP A 55 2.81 50.58 7.97
CA ASP A 55 4.14 50.47 7.40
C ASP A 55 4.16 49.34 6.33
N ARG A 56 5.27 49.25 5.59
CA ARG A 56 5.43 48.27 4.51
C ARG A 56 6.18 46.97 4.92
N ASN A 57 6.49 46.79 6.20
CA ASN A 57 7.17 45.60 6.67
C ASN A 57 6.18 44.43 6.86
N PRO A 58 6.59 43.21 6.54
CA PRO A 58 5.73 42.04 6.75
C PRO A 58 5.50 41.81 8.25
N ALA A 59 4.30 41.38 8.61
CA ALA A 59 3.99 40.92 9.96
C ALA A 59 4.52 39.49 10.16
N ALA A 60 4.60 39.05 11.43
CA ALA A 60 5.02 37.68 11.73
C ALA A 60 4.05 36.66 11.09
N PRO A 61 4.56 35.63 10.41
CA PRO A 61 3.72 34.60 9.86
C PRO A 61 3.12 33.70 10.97
N PHE A 62 2.01 33.07 10.68
CA PHE A 62 1.39 32.09 11.58
C PHE A 62 1.40 30.69 10.99
N ARG A 63 1.43 29.67 11.85
CA ARG A 63 1.47 28.27 11.44
C ARG A 63 0.07 27.78 11.08
N GLY A 64 -0.04 27.06 9.97
CA GLY A 64 -1.23 26.33 9.55
C GLY A 64 -1.37 24.97 10.22
N ASN A 65 -2.24 24.12 9.68
CA ASN A 65 -2.39 22.73 10.09
C ASN A 65 -1.16 21.90 9.70
N ILE A 66 -0.96 20.79 10.41
CA ILE A 66 0.12 19.84 10.15
C ILE A 66 -0.45 18.72 9.29
N ASP A 67 0.11 18.52 8.11
CA ASP A 67 -0.20 17.40 7.23
C ASP A 67 0.88 16.32 7.39
N THR A 68 0.45 15.12 7.80
CA THR A 68 1.31 13.95 7.87
C THR A 68 0.88 13.00 6.76
N SER A 69 1.74 12.81 5.75
CA SER A 69 1.44 11.97 4.58
C SER A 69 2.73 11.57 3.86
N GLY A 70 2.61 10.65 2.95
CA GLY A 70 3.72 10.22 2.09
C GLY A 70 3.47 8.87 1.47
N SER A 71 4.49 8.37 0.76
CA SER A 71 4.48 7.09 0.08
C SER A 71 5.68 6.25 0.49
N LEU A 72 5.48 4.97 0.65
CA LEU A 72 6.53 3.97 0.78
C LEU A 72 6.53 3.08 -0.45
N THR A 73 7.73 2.79 -0.96
CA THR A 73 7.92 1.70 -1.92
C THR A 73 8.46 0.51 -1.15
N VAL A 74 7.71 -0.57 -1.13
CA VAL A 74 8.06 -1.80 -0.40
C VAL A 74 8.22 -2.96 -1.39
N PRO A 75 9.19 -3.85 -1.17
CA PRO A 75 9.27 -5.08 -1.95
C PRO A 75 8.10 -5.99 -1.57
N VAL A 76 7.69 -6.87 -2.48
CA VAL A 76 6.60 -7.83 -2.22
C VAL A 76 7.22 -9.15 -1.79
N GLY A 77 7.33 -9.36 -0.50
CA GLY A 77 7.85 -10.59 0.07
C GLY A 77 6.78 -11.50 0.68
N VAL A 78 7.17 -12.74 0.97
CA VAL A 78 6.27 -13.80 1.45
C VAL A 78 5.62 -13.47 2.80
N ILE A 79 6.33 -12.75 3.69
CA ILE A 79 5.83 -12.42 5.02
C ILE A 79 5.48 -10.93 5.12
N ASP A 80 6.40 -10.05 4.71
CA ASP A 80 6.31 -8.60 4.91
C ASP A 80 5.06 -7.98 4.26
N ILE A 81 4.67 -8.44 3.07
CA ILE A 81 3.49 -7.91 2.37
C ILE A 81 2.19 -8.12 3.18
N GLY A 82 2.11 -9.18 4.00
CA GLY A 82 0.94 -9.45 4.84
C GLY A 82 0.65 -8.36 5.87
N TYR A 83 1.67 -7.70 6.41
CA TYR A 83 1.48 -6.55 7.30
C TYR A 83 0.87 -5.35 6.58
N TRP A 84 1.32 -5.06 5.35
CA TRP A 84 0.76 -3.99 4.54
C TRP A 84 -0.65 -4.30 4.04
N LEU A 85 -0.93 -5.57 3.71
CA LEU A 85 -2.29 -6.03 3.39
C LEU A 85 -3.22 -5.90 4.61
N LYS A 86 -2.76 -6.26 5.82
CA LYS A 86 -3.54 -6.03 7.04
C LYS A 86 -3.78 -4.54 7.29
N ALA A 87 -2.78 -3.69 7.09
CA ALA A 87 -2.91 -2.24 7.24
C ALA A 87 -3.97 -1.66 6.29
N ALA A 88 -4.08 -2.20 5.07
CA ALA A 88 -4.97 -1.72 4.03
C ALA A 88 -6.39 -2.32 4.13
N PHE A 89 -6.50 -3.64 4.35
CA PHE A 89 -7.78 -4.38 4.29
C PHE A 89 -8.35 -4.75 5.65
N GLY A 90 -7.58 -4.59 6.74
CA GLY A 90 -7.95 -5.04 8.07
C GLY A 90 -7.49 -6.47 8.38
N GLN A 91 -7.96 -7.01 9.51
CA GLN A 91 -7.57 -8.34 9.97
C GLN A 91 -8.00 -9.42 8.97
N PRO A 92 -7.06 -10.27 8.47
CA PRO A 92 -7.41 -11.36 7.58
C PRO A 92 -8.15 -12.48 8.32
N THR A 93 -8.91 -13.26 7.56
CA THR A 93 -9.32 -14.59 8.03
C THR A 93 -8.16 -15.54 7.80
N SER A 94 -7.62 -16.10 8.89
CA SER A 94 -6.44 -16.96 8.85
C SER A 94 -6.82 -18.41 9.19
N ASN A 95 -6.33 -19.36 8.39
CA ASN A 95 -6.49 -20.79 8.62
C ASN A 95 -5.12 -21.46 8.53
N THR A 96 -4.67 -22.05 9.63
CA THR A 96 -3.36 -22.70 9.72
C THR A 96 -3.52 -24.21 9.65
N THR A 97 -2.76 -24.84 8.78
CA THR A 97 -2.74 -26.30 8.57
C THR A 97 -1.33 -26.85 8.71
N GLY A 98 -1.23 -28.15 9.03
CA GLY A 98 0.06 -28.81 9.25
C GLY A 98 0.69 -28.53 10.61
N GLN A 99 1.85 -29.11 10.83
CA GLN A 99 2.71 -28.88 12.00
C GLN A 99 4.13 -28.57 11.55
N ALA A 100 4.90 -27.90 12.40
CA ALA A 100 6.30 -27.61 12.10
C ALA A 100 7.08 -28.88 11.73
N PRO A 101 7.97 -28.85 10.69
CA PRO A 101 8.40 -27.69 9.92
C PRO A 101 7.49 -27.31 8.73
N ASN A 102 6.47 -28.10 8.42
CA ASN A 102 5.63 -27.97 7.20
C ASN A 102 4.33 -27.19 7.48
N LYS A 103 4.35 -26.29 8.45
CA LYS A 103 3.20 -25.47 8.82
C LYS A 103 2.91 -24.43 7.73
N LYS A 104 1.67 -24.37 7.26
CA LYS A 104 1.19 -23.39 6.27
C LYS A 104 -0.03 -22.66 6.82
N SER A 105 -0.05 -21.37 6.67
CA SER A 105 -1.18 -20.51 7.04
C SER A 105 -1.69 -19.81 5.79
N GLU A 106 -2.99 -19.90 5.57
CA GLU A 106 -3.71 -19.18 4.54
C GLU A 106 -4.37 -17.97 5.16
N HIS A 107 -4.06 -16.78 4.65
CA HIS A 107 -4.60 -15.51 5.09
C HIS A 107 -5.43 -14.89 3.97
N VAL A 108 -6.73 -14.73 4.21
CA VAL A 108 -7.66 -14.16 3.23
C VAL A 108 -8.02 -12.76 3.65
N PHE A 109 -7.60 -11.79 2.84
CA PHE A 109 -7.90 -10.37 3.01
C PHE A 109 -9.06 -9.97 2.09
N LYS A 110 -10.05 -9.30 2.67
CA LYS A 110 -11.21 -8.74 1.96
C LYS A 110 -11.43 -7.32 2.42
N ILE A 111 -12.11 -6.52 1.60
CA ILE A 111 -12.52 -5.18 2.00
C ILE A 111 -13.50 -5.29 3.16
N GLY A 112 -13.09 -4.80 4.32
CA GLY A 112 -13.88 -4.76 5.55
C GLY A 112 -14.43 -3.36 5.84
N ASN A 113 -15.30 -3.26 6.84
CA ASN A 113 -15.87 -1.98 7.28
C ASN A 113 -14.92 -1.19 8.20
N THR A 114 -13.88 -1.82 8.72
CA THR A 114 -12.92 -1.21 9.64
C THR A 114 -11.52 -1.28 9.04
N MET A 115 -10.79 -0.17 9.13
CA MET A 115 -9.40 -0.08 8.73
C MET A 115 -8.57 0.17 9.99
N PRO A 116 -7.56 -0.65 10.30
CA PRO A 116 -6.70 -0.43 11.45
C PRO A 116 -5.83 0.83 11.23
N SER A 117 -5.40 1.44 12.33
CA SER A 117 -4.33 2.42 12.31
C SER A 117 -3.02 1.79 12.76
N LEU A 118 -1.94 2.41 12.36
CA LEU A 118 -0.60 1.99 12.71
C LEU A 118 0.29 3.19 13.04
N THR A 119 1.31 2.94 13.84
CA THR A 119 2.46 3.84 13.97
C THR A 119 3.53 3.38 12.98
N ILE A 120 4.06 4.32 12.20
CA ILE A 120 5.24 4.11 11.35
C ILE A 120 6.41 4.86 11.98
N GLU A 121 7.53 4.18 12.20
CA GLU A 121 8.77 4.79 12.63
C GLU A 121 9.81 4.75 11.52
N GLN A 122 10.41 5.90 11.22
CA GLN A 122 11.62 5.99 10.41
C GLN A 122 12.80 6.24 11.36
N GLY A 123 13.60 5.21 11.58
CA GLY A 123 14.73 5.25 12.50
C GLY A 123 16.04 5.58 11.81
N TYR A 124 16.80 6.50 12.39
CA TYR A 124 18.17 6.89 12.02
C TYR A 124 19.10 6.65 13.22
N PRO A 125 19.46 5.38 13.52
CA PRO A 125 20.19 5.03 14.75
C PRO A 125 21.60 5.62 14.81
N ASP A 126 22.22 5.92 13.68
CA ASP A 126 23.55 6.54 13.60
C ASP A 126 23.58 7.98 14.14
N VAL A 127 22.47 8.67 14.19
CA VAL A 127 22.30 10.02 14.75
C VAL A 127 21.30 10.09 15.92
N ASN A 128 20.78 8.94 16.38
CA ASN A 128 19.78 8.80 17.45
C ASN A 128 18.52 9.66 17.22
N VAL A 129 17.98 9.61 16.01
CA VAL A 129 16.74 10.29 15.65
C VAL A 129 15.74 9.24 15.16
N PHE A 130 14.54 9.27 15.71
CA PHE A 130 13.44 8.38 15.37
C PHE A 130 12.19 9.23 15.12
N GLN A 131 11.74 9.25 13.88
CA GLN A 131 10.51 9.95 13.48
C GLN A 131 9.35 8.95 13.59
N GLN A 132 8.46 9.18 14.53
CA GLN A 132 7.31 8.32 14.81
C GLN A 132 6.04 9.01 14.32
N PHE A 133 5.40 8.42 13.31
CA PHE A 133 4.15 8.89 12.74
C PHE A 133 3.01 8.03 13.29
N ALA A 134 2.11 8.64 14.06
CA ALA A 134 0.99 7.94 14.69
C ALA A 134 -0.35 8.28 14.04
N GLY A 135 -1.34 7.39 14.21
CA GLY A 135 -2.65 7.48 13.58
C GLY A 135 -2.56 7.32 12.07
N VAL A 136 -1.63 6.50 11.59
CA VAL A 136 -1.42 6.30 10.15
C VAL A 136 -2.40 5.28 9.60
N ARG A 137 -3.00 5.59 8.45
CA ARG A 137 -3.80 4.67 7.64
C ARG A 137 -3.29 4.64 6.20
N VAL A 138 -3.44 3.50 5.53
CA VAL A 138 -3.08 3.34 4.12
C VAL A 138 -4.15 4.01 3.28
N SER A 139 -3.79 5.05 2.54
CA SER A 139 -4.72 5.75 1.63
C SER A 139 -4.82 5.07 0.27
N LYS A 140 -3.68 4.58 -0.24
CA LYS A 140 -3.63 3.82 -1.49
C LYS A 140 -2.65 2.68 -1.40
N LEU A 141 -2.94 1.60 -2.13
CA LEU A 141 -2.06 0.45 -2.28
C LEU A 141 -2.02 0.06 -3.74
N GLY A 142 -0.84 0.13 -4.35
CA GLY A 142 -0.65 -0.17 -5.77
C GLY A 142 0.35 -1.31 -5.98
N PHE A 143 0.04 -2.19 -6.91
CA PHE A 143 0.92 -3.27 -7.36
C PHE A 143 1.13 -3.18 -8.85
N LYS A 144 2.36 -3.45 -9.28
CA LYS A 144 2.71 -3.50 -10.69
C LYS A 144 3.37 -4.83 -11.00
N PHE A 145 2.67 -5.65 -11.77
CA PHE A 145 3.12 -6.98 -12.17
C PHE A 145 3.63 -6.97 -13.60
N GLY A 146 4.65 -7.78 -13.87
CA GLY A 146 5.30 -7.90 -15.18
C GLY A 146 6.63 -7.15 -15.25
N GLY A 147 7.40 -7.44 -16.31
CA GLY A 147 8.77 -6.96 -16.47
C GLY A 147 9.79 -7.86 -15.77
N ASP A 148 11.05 -7.42 -15.78
CA ASP A 148 12.22 -8.13 -15.25
C ASP A 148 12.78 -7.51 -13.96
N SER A 149 12.13 -6.46 -13.44
CA SER A 149 12.53 -5.78 -12.21
C SER A 149 11.95 -6.46 -10.96
N GLU A 150 12.48 -6.09 -9.81
CA GLU A 150 11.95 -6.48 -8.51
C GLU A 150 10.46 -6.11 -8.39
N LEU A 151 9.67 -7.04 -7.88
CA LEU A 151 8.25 -6.82 -7.64
C LEU A 151 8.07 -5.92 -6.42
N THR A 152 7.42 -4.78 -6.62
CA THR A 152 7.22 -3.77 -5.59
C THR A 152 5.75 -3.39 -5.45
N ALA A 153 5.40 -2.95 -4.25
CA ALA A 153 4.14 -2.28 -3.98
C ALA A 153 4.38 -0.83 -3.57
N SER A 154 3.52 0.08 -4.02
CA SER A 154 3.44 1.45 -3.51
C SER A 154 2.39 1.52 -2.42
N VAL A 155 2.75 2.06 -1.26
CA VAL A 155 1.88 2.23 -0.10
C VAL A 155 1.81 3.72 0.21
N ASP A 156 0.73 4.37 -0.19
CA ASP A 156 0.49 5.76 0.19
C ASP A 156 -0.22 5.80 1.54
N VAL A 157 0.23 6.69 2.40
CA VAL A 157 -0.26 6.77 3.76
C VAL A 157 -0.65 8.21 4.16
N MET A 158 -1.60 8.29 5.09
CA MET A 158 -2.03 9.50 5.73
C MET A 158 -2.01 9.29 7.25
N GLY A 159 -1.43 10.22 8.00
CA GLY A 159 -1.29 10.13 9.45
C GLY A 159 -1.79 11.36 10.19
N CYS A 160 -1.85 11.26 11.52
CA CYS A 160 -2.30 12.36 12.37
C CYS A 160 -1.17 13.23 12.85
N LYS A 161 -0.13 12.66 13.43
CA LYS A 161 0.95 13.44 14.04
C LYS A 161 2.31 12.79 13.86
N GLU A 162 3.35 13.61 13.94
CA GLU A 162 4.73 13.21 14.06
C GLU A 162 5.24 13.47 15.49
N THR A 163 6.07 12.56 16.00
CA THR A 163 6.85 12.74 17.22
C THR A 163 8.31 12.44 16.92
N LEU A 164 9.20 13.36 17.29
CA LEU A 164 10.65 13.15 17.21
C LEU A 164 11.12 12.57 18.52
N ALA A 165 11.70 11.38 18.49
CA ALA A 165 12.22 10.67 19.65
C ALA A 165 13.72 10.42 19.54
N ALA A 166 14.40 10.25 20.68
CA ALA A 166 15.80 9.86 20.74
C ALA A 166 16.01 8.34 20.77
N THR A 167 14.91 7.58 20.92
CA THR A 167 14.89 6.11 20.98
C THR A 167 13.73 5.57 20.15
N THR A 168 13.89 4.36 19.66
CA THR A 168 12.79 3.64 18.99
C THR A 168 11.60 3.44 19.95
N PHE A 169 10.39 3.35 19.39
CA PHE A 169 9.18 3.06 20.18
C PHE A 169 9.17 1.63 20.73
N ASP A 170 9.84 0.68 20.06
CA ASP A 170 9.95 -0.71 20.50
C ASP A 170 11.39 -1.21 20.30
N ALA A 171 12.14 -1.31 21.39
CA ALA A 171 13.51 -1.83 21.38
C ALA A 171 13.60 -3.33 21.08
N ALA A 172 12.46 -4.06 21.16
CA ALA A 172 12.37 -5.48 20.87
C ALA A 172 11.78 -5.77 19.48
N ALA A 173 11.57 -4.75 18.66
CA ALA A 173 11.05 -4.89 17.30
C ALA A 173 11.91 -5.88 16.49
N LYS A 174 11.24 -6.80 15.79
CA LYS A 174 11.89 -7.86 15.02
C LYS A 174 11.88 -7.53 13.54
N ALA A 175 13.03 -7.73 12.90
CA ALA A 175 13.10 -7.69 11.45
C ALA A 175 12.37 -8.89 10.83
N VAL A 176 11.58 -8.63 9.79
CA VAL A 176 10.93 -9.68 9.00
C VAL A 176 11.98 -10.39 8.15
N ASN A 177 11.92 -11.72 8.09
CA ASN A 177 12.74 -12.47 7.15
C ASN A 177 12.20 -12.23 5.73
N PHE A 178 13.02 -11.61 4.90
CA PHE A 178 12.65 -11.21 3.54
C PHE A 178 12.90 -12.35 2.54
N LEU A 179 11.84 -12.82 1.90
CA LEU A 179 11.86 -13.74 0.77
C LEU A 179 10.94 -13.16 -0.32
N PRO A 180 11.48 -12.64 -1.45
CA PRO A 180 10.68 -11.96 -2.45
C PRO A 180 9.86 -12.91 -3.32
N PHE A 181 8.65 -12.51 -3.67
CA PHE A 181 7.94 -13.05 -4.83
C PHE A 181 8.56 -12.51 -6.12
N GLN A 182 8.49 -13.31 -7.19
CA GLN A 182 9.06 -12.96 -8.48
C GLN A 182 7.99 -12.98 -9.58
N ASN A 183 8.06 -11.99 -10.49
CA ASN A 183 7.17 -11.93 -11.65
C ASN A 183 7.29 -13.16 -12.57
N LEU A 184 8.46 -13.77 -12.61
CA LEU A 184 8.73 -14.96 -13.44
C LEU A 184 7.81 -16.15 -13.11
N ASN A 185 7.40 -16.27 -11.85
CA ASN A 185 6.53 -17.34 -11.37
C ASN A 185 5.05 -16.91 -11.27
N ALA A 186 4.68 -15.85 -11.98
CA ALA A 186 3.31 -15.34 -11.99
C ALA A 186 2.45 -16.11 -13.01
N THR A 187 1.21 -16.35 -12.63
CA THR A 187 0.16 -16.83 -13.52
C THR A 187 -1.01 -15.88 -13.49
N ILE A 188 -1.64 -15.65 -14.64
CA ILE A 188 -2.78 -14.76 -14.75
C ILE A 188 -3.94 -15.45 -15.47
N LYS A 189 -5.15 -15.31 -14.93
CA LYS A 189 -6.39 -15.78 -15.53
C LYS A 189 -7.32 -14.59 -15.77
N GLU A 190 -7.87 -14.50 -16.93
CA GLU A 190 -8.87 -13.53 -17.34
C GLU A 190 -10.15 -14.27 -17.75
N GLY A 191 -11.28 -13.89 -17.13
CA GLY A 191 -12.55 -14.60 -17.35
C GLY A 191 -12.48 -16.09 -16.91
N GLY A 192 -11.63 -16.44 -15.96
CA GLY A 192 -11.43 -17.82 -15.49
C GLY A 192 -10.48 -18.67 -16.37
N VAL A 193 -9.97 -18.11 -17.47
CA VAL A 193 -9.05 -18.82 -18.40
C VAL A 193 -7.65 -18.28 -18.25
N THR A 194 -6.65 -19.19 -18.18
CA THR A 194 -5.24 -18.77 -18.13
C THR A 194 -4.84 -18.12 -19.45
N VAL A 195 -4.23 -16.93 -19.35
CA VAL A 195 -3.84 -16.09 -20.50
C VAL A 195 -2.33 -15.90 -20.46
N ALA A 196 -1.66 -16.28 -21.55
CA ALA A 196 -0.20 -16.24 -21.66
C ALA A 196 0.33 -15.02 -22.42
N ASN A 197 -0.55 -14.15 -22.91
CA ASN A 197 -0.20 -12.98 -23.73
C ASN A 197 -0.21 -11.64 -22.99
N ILE A 198 -0.36 -11.65 -21.66
CA ILE A 198 -0.34 -10.45 -20.84
C ILE A 198 1.13 -10.09 -20.54
N LEU A 199 1.49 -8.85 -20.84
CA LEU A 199 2.84 -8.29 -20.64
C LEU A 199 2.99 -7.66 -19.26
N SER A 200 1.95 -6.95 -18.82
CA SER A 200 1.91 -6.33 -17.49
C SER A 200 0.47 -6.18 -17.01
N CYS A 201 0.31 -6.09 -15.71
CA CYS A 201 -0.94 -5.80 -15.05
C CYS A 201 -0.67 -4.89 -13.86
N ASP A 202 -1.38 -3.77 -13.78
CA ASP A 202 -1.37 -2.90 -12.63
C ASP A 202 -2.69 -3.05 -11.86
N ILE A 203 -2.63 -3.11 -10.53
CA ILE A 203 -3.81 -3.15 -9.65
C ILE A 203 -3.63 -2.08 -8.58
N ASN A 204 -4.57 -1.15 -8.49
CA ASN A 204 -4.55 -0.03 -7.56
C ASN A 204 -5.82 -0.01 -6.73
N PHE A 205 -5.64 0.11 -5.41
CA PHE A 205 -6.68 0.29 -4.42
C PHE A 205 -6.58 1.72 -3.87
N ASP A 206 -7.67 2.48 -3.92
CA ASP A 206 -7.81 3.78 -3.27
C ASP A 206 -8.90 3.66 -2.21
N PHE A 207 -8.54 3.86 -0.94
CA PHE A 207 -9.41 3.65 0.21
C PHE A 207 -10.27 4.87 0.54
N GLY A 208 -10.18 5.94 -0.26
CA GLY A 208 -11.03 7.12 -0.17
C GLY A 208 -10.97 7.81 1.20
N LEU A 209 -9.78 7.89 1.83
CA LEU A 209 -9.64 8.44 3.16
C LEU A 209 -10.00 9.93 3.19
N ASP A 210 -10.79 10.33 4.21
CA ASP A 210 -11.00 11.75 4.52
C ASP A 210 -9.90 12.25 5.45
N GLY A 211 -9.10 13.21 4.96
CA GLY A 211 -7.99 13.83 5.67
C GLY A 211 -8.28 15.20 6.25
N ASP A 212 -9.49 15.76 6.09
CA ASP A 212 -9.81 17.13 6.51
C ASP A 212 -10.38 17.22 7.94
N SER A 213 -10.08 16.27 8.79
CA SER A 213 -10.58 16.16 10.17
C SER A 213 -9.80 16.99 11.20
N TYR A 214 -9.58 18.27 10.94
CA TYR A 214 -8.93 19.20 11.88
C TYR A 214 -9.97 19.85 12.80
N ALA A 215 -9.84 19.61 14.12
CA ALA A 215 -10.74 20.19 15.12
C ALA A 215 -10.13 21.44 15.79
N ILE A 216 -10.99 22.36 16.24
CA ILE A 216 -10.60 23.51 17.09
C ILE A 216 -10.01 22.93 18.39
N GLY A 217 -8.80 23.41 18.75
CA GLY A 217 -8.08 22.90 19.93
C GLY A 217 -7.21 21.68 19.65
N GLY A 218 -7.25 21.07 18.46
CA GLY A 218 -6.44 19.93 18.04
C GLY A 218 -4.97 20.25 17.73
N LYS A 219 -4.50 21.48 18.04
CA LYS A 219 -3.11 21.93 17.83
C LYS A 219 -2.61 21.78 16.40
N GLY A 220 -3.55 21.78 15.42
CA GLY A 220 -3.24 21.61 14.00
C GLY A 220 -3.03 20.15 13.57
N PHE A 221 -3.26 19.17 14.43
CA PHE A 221 -3.23 17.76 14.06
C PHE A 221 -4.61 17.27 13.62
N ARG A 222 -4.63 16.27 12.71
CA ARG A 222 -5.86 15.52 12.43
C ARG A 222 -6.32 14.78 13.67
N THR A 223 -7.62 14.80 13.93
CA THR A 223 -8.21 14.10 15.08
C THR A 223 -8.55 12.64 14.76
N TYR A 224 -8.87 12.38 13.50
CA TYR A 224 -9.19 11.06 12.97
C TYR A 224 -9.02 11.06 11.44
N ILE A 225 -9.05 9.89 10.82
CA ILE A 225 -9.01 9.71 9.36
C ILE A 225 -10.06 8.67 9.01
N ASP A 226 -11.19 9.09 8.45
CA ASP A 226 -12.29 8.18 8.11
C ASP A 226 -12.02 7.46 6.78
N PRO A 227 -12.19 6.13 6.71
CA PRO A 227 -12.15 5.41 5.46
C PRO A 227 -13.44 5.64 4.65
N GLY A 228 -13.30 5.85 3.35
CA GLY A 228 -14.41 6.01 2.42
C GLY A 228 -14.72 4.74 1.62
N ILE A 229 -15.38 4.91 0.48
CA ILE A 229 -15.64 3.83 -0.45
C ILE A 229 -14.35 3.48 -1.19
N VAL A 230 -14.01 2.19 -1.21
CA VAL A 230 -12.82 1.71 -1.90
C VAL A 230 -13.04 1.72 -3.42
N SER A 231 -12.12 2.34 -4.15
CA SER A 231 -12.05 2.28 -5.61
C SER A 231 -10.93 1.31 -6.02
N ILE A 232 -11.24 0.38 -6.91
CA ILE A 232 -10.28 -0.58 -7.44
C ILE A 232 -10.17 -0.37 -8.94
N SER A 233 -8.98 -0.03 -9.40
CA SER A 233 -8.69 0.21 -10.80
C SER A 233 -7.37 -0.44 -11.20
N GLY A 234 -7.17 -0.62 -12.49
CA GLY A 234 -5.91 -1.14 -13.00
C GLY A 234 -5.88 -1.09 -14.52
N THR A 235 -4.78 -1.60 -15.07
CA THR A 235 -4.59 -1.68 -16.52
C THR A 235 -3.95 -3.02 -16.85
N ILE A 236 -4.49 -3.71 -17.84
CA ILE A 236 -3.87 -4.88 -18.45
C ILE A 236 -3.24 -4.46 -19.77
N LYS A 237 -1.96 -4.79 -19.95
CA LYS A 237 -1.26 -4.66 -21.23
C LYS A 237 -1.00 -6.07 -21.79
N ALA A 238 -1.49 -6.31 -23.00
CA ALA A 238 -1.38 -7.62 -23.65
C ALA A 238 -0.98 -7.49 -25.14
N PHE A 239 -0.44 -8.57 -25.69
CA PHE A 239 -0.29 -8.66 -27.14
C PHE A 239 -1.66 -8.70 -27.81
N PHE A 240 -1.87 -7.86 -28.83
CA PHE A 240 -3.11 -7.86 -29.60
C PHE A 240 -3.11 -9.03 -30.60
N GLN A 241 -3.64 -10.18 -30.18
CA GLN A 241 -3.67 -11.42 -30.97
C GLN A 241 -5.03 -11.66 -31.62
N ASN A 242 -6.12 -11.22 -30.98
CA ASN A 242 -7.49 -11.40 -31.45
C ASN A 242 -8.38 -10.26 -30.91
N LYS A 243 -9.67 -10.31 -31.25
CA LYS A 243 -10.65 -9.29 -30.86
C LYS A 243 -11.34 -9.55 -29.49
N ASP A 244 -11.01 -10.64 -28.79
CA ASP A 244 -11.82 -11.09 -27.63
C ASP A 244 -11.79 -10.08 -26.47
N LEU A 245 -10.60 -9.64 -26.04
CA LEU A 245 -10.46 -8.62 -25.01
C LEU A 245 -11.05 -7.26 -25.45
N LEU A 246 -10.81 -6.89 -26.70
CA LEU A 246 -11.38 -5.65 -27.26
C LEU A 246 -12.91 -5.70 -27.31
N ASN A 247 -13.49 -6.82 -27.71
CA ASN A 247 -14.95 -7.00 -27.72
C ASN A 247 -15.56 -6.91 -26.32
N LYS A 248 -14.89 -7.45 -25.28
CA LYS A 248 -15.33 -7.27 -23.89
C LYS A 248 -15.38 -5.79 -23.52
N ALA A 249 -14.32 -5.04 -23.83
CA ALA A 249 -14.26 -3.60 -23.57
C ALA A 249 -15.31 -2.81 -24.37
N VAL A 250 -15.53 -3.15 -25.66
CA VAL A 250 -16.51 -2.49 -26.53
C VAL A 250 -17.94 -2.71 -26.05
N ASN A 251 -18.25 -3.94 -25.63
CA ASN A 251 -19.60 -4.36 -25.22
C ASN A 251 -19.87 -4.12 -23.72
N GLY A 252 -18.88 -3.67 -22.93
CA GLY A 252 -19.01 -3.55 -21.49
C GLY A 252 -19.26 -4.90 -20.80
N THR A 253 -18.72 -5.99 -21.37
CA THR A 253 -18.92 -7.33 -20.84
C THR A 253 -18.16 -7.50 -19.53
N GLU A 254 -18.85 -7.98 -18.50
CA GLU A 254 -18.25 -8.33 -17.21
C GLU A 254 -17.19 -9.43 -17.36
N SER A 255 -16.13 -9.32 -16.61
CA SER A 255 -15.06 -10.32 -16.57
C SER A 255 -14.46 -10.43 -15.17
N SER A 256 -13.53 -11.35 -14.98
CA SER A 256 -12.78 -11.53 -13.73
C SER A 256 -11.28 -11.56 -14.01
N LEU A 257 -10.50 -11.18 -13.00
CA LEU A 257 -9.05 -11.26 -13.04
C LEU A 257 -8.55 -12.02 -11.81
N GLU A 258 -7.69 -13.01 -12.05
CA GLU A 258 -6.97 -13.71 -10.99
C GLU A 258 -5.49 -13.72 -11.35
N LEU A 259 -4.66 -13.12 -10.49
CA LEU A 259 -3.21 -13.10 -10.60
C LEU A 259 -2.62 -13.82 -9.40
N GLN A 260 -1.81 -14.84 -9.65
CA GLN A 260 -1.13 -15.61 -8.62
C GLN A 260 0.37 -15.55 -8.82
N LEU A 261 1.07 -15.22 -7.75
CA LEU A 261 2.51 -15.32 -7.61
C LEU A 261 2.83 -16.56 -6.78
N ALA A 262 3.89 -17.28 -7.16
CA ALA A 262 4.38 -18.43 -6.42
C ALA A 262 5.87 -18.27 -6.13
N GLN A 263 6.27 -18.60 -4.91
CA GLN A 263 7.66 -18.71 -4.48
C GLN A 263 7.79 -19.95 -3.60
N ASP A 264 8.39 -20.98 -4.14
CA ASP A 264 8.44 -22.33 -3.52
C ASP A 264 7.03 -22.81 -3.14
N ASP A 265 6.79 -23.03 -1.86
CA ASP A 265 5.50 -23.47 -1.29
C ASP A 265 4.53 -22.33 -0.96
N TRP A 266 4.95 -21.08 -1.16
CA TRP A 266 4.20 -19.89 -0.78
C TRP A 266 3.53 -19.24 -1.98
N THR A 267 2.34 -18.71 -1.77
CA THR A 267 1.58 -18.06 -2.84
C THR A 267 0.94 -16.76 -2.39
N LEU A 268 0.86 -15.81 -3.31
CA LEU A 268 0.08 -14.59 -3.17
C LEU A 268 -0.85 -14.48 -4.37
N THR A 269 -2.16 -14.51 -4.11
CA THR A 269 -3.20 -14.51 -5.14
C THR A 269 -4.07 -13.27 -5.00
N PHE A 270 -4.18 -12.50 -6.07
CA PHE A 270 -5.13 -11.39 -6.21
C PHE A 270 -6.29 -11.87 -7.06
N LYS A 271 -7.49 -11.80 -6.53
CA LYS A 271 -8.71 -12.16 -7.26
C LYS A 271 -9.66 -10.96 -7.25
N LEU A 272 -9.98 -10.49 -8.45
CA LEU A 272 -11.03 -9.50 -8.73
C LEU A 272 -12.18 -10.25 -9.38
N PRO A 273 -13.22 -10.61 -8.64
CA PRO A 273 -14.30 -11.47 -9.14
C PRO A 273 -15.09 -10.85 -10.26
N GLU A 274 -15.27 -9.51 -10.21
CA GLU A 274 -16.03 -8.76 -11.20
C GLU A 274 -15.29 -7.47 -11.58
N LEU A 275 -15.09 -7.28 -12.86
CA LEU A 275 -14.53 -6.06 -13.43
C LEU A 275 -15.13 -5.77 -14.82
N VAL A 276 -15.01 -4.51 -15.23
CA VAL A 276 -15.36 -4.06 -16.58
C VAL A 276 -14.19 -3.28 -17.14
N TYR A 277 -13.87 -3.55 -18.42
CA TYR A 277 -12.83 -2.84 -19.13
C TYR A 277 -13.35 -1.52 -19.71
N GLU A 278 -12.52 -0.48 -19.65
CA GLU A 278 -12.76 0.74 -20.40
C GLU A 278 -12.44 0.50 -21.88
N ARG A 279 -13.26 1.07 -22.76
CA ARG A 279 -13.06 0.93 -24.20
C ARG A 279 -11.83 1.70 -24.65
N GLN A 280 -10.82 0.98 -25.13
CA GLN A 280 -9.63 1.53 -25.72
C GLN A 280 -9.19 0.69 -26.92
N SER A 281 -9.09 1.31 -28.10
CA SER A 281 -8.62 0.64 -29.31
C SER A 281 -7.10 0.63 -29.36
N PRO A 282 -6.47 -0.46 -29.84
CA PRO A 282 -5.03 -0.52 -30.00
C PRO A 282 -4.55 0.48 -31.07
N GLY A 283 -3.43 1.14 -30.81
CA GLY A 283 -2.73 1.98 -31.77
C GLY A 283 -1.69 1.18 -32.57
N ILE A 284 -1.17 1.79 -33.64
CA ILE A 284 -0.04 1.25 -34.41
C ILE A 284 1.14 2.21 -34.23
N ASP A 285 2.10 1.82 -33.38
CA ASP A 285 3.25 2.65 -33.00
C ASP A 285 4.52 2.34 -33.84
N GLY A 286 4.34 1.85 -35.04
CA GLY A 286 5.44 1.52 -35.97
C GLY A 286 5.45 0.04 -36.39
N PRO A 287 6.57 -0.48 -36.94
CA PRO A 287 6.63 -1.80 -37.58
C PRO A 287 6.72 -2.98 -36.59
N ARG A 288 6.58 -2.73 -35.28
CA ARG A 288 6.66 -3.75 -34.23
C ARG A 288 5.28 -4.38 -33.95
N GLY A 289 5.26 -5.42 -33.10
CA GLY A 289 4.00 -6.03 -32.66
C GLY A 289 3.06 -5.01 -32.01
N VAL A 290 1.76 -5.16 -32.27
CA VAL A 290 0.72 -4.31 -31.70
C VAL A 290 0.33 -4.83 -30.33
N ASN A 291 0.24 -3.93 -29.36
CA ASN A 291 -0.25 -4.19 -28.02
C ASN A 291 -1.61 -3.54 -27.80
N ILE A 292 -2.39 -4.12 -26.89
CA ILE A 292 -3.61 -3.52 -26.38
C ILE A 292 -3.41 -3.20 -24.90
N GLU A 293 -3.83 -2.00 -24.50
CA GLU A 293 -3.87 -1.56 -23.10
C GLU A 293 -5.33 -1.34 -22.73
N LEU A 294 -5.80 -2.05 -21.72
CA LEU A 294 -7.20 -1.98 -21.28
C LEU A 294 -7.23 -1.59 -19.80
N PRO A 295 -7.55 -0.33 -19.50
CA PRO A 295 -7.92 0.07 -18.15
C PRO A 295 -9.18 -0.68 -17.71
N PHE A 296 -9.28 -0.99 -16.42
CA PHE A 296 -10.44 -1.65 -15.83
C PHE A 296 -10.82 -1.04 -14.48
N LYS A 297 -12.07 -1.26 -14.11
CA LYS A 297 -12.57 -1.03 -12.75
C LYS A 297 -13.21 -2.29 -12.23
N ALA A 298 -12.81 -2.69 -11.01
CA ALA A 298 -13.43 -3.79 -10.31
C ALA A 298 -14.49 -3.27 -9.34
N TYR A 299 -15.55 -4.07 -9.14
CA TYR A 299 -16.67 -3.68 -8.32
C TYR A 299 -17.23 -4.86 -7.52
N TYR A 300 -18.09 -4.54 -6.56
CA TYR A 300 -18.73 -5.52 -5.71
C TYR A 300 -19.97 -6.11 -6.37
N ARG A 301 -20.07 -7.44 -6.32
CA ARG A 301 -21.28 -8.18 -6.65
C ARG A 301 -21.57 -9.22 -5.57
N ALA A 302 -22.81 -9.27 -5.10
CA ALA A 302 -23.19 -10.03 -3.91
C ALA A 302 -22.99 -11.54 -4.04
N ASP A 303 -23.11 -12.08 -5.24
CA ASP A 303 -22.96 -13.51 -5.58
C ASP A 303 -21.51 -13.92 -5.91
N ALA A 304 -20.60 -12.95 -6.13
CA ALA A 304 -19.21 -13.19 -6.55
C ALA A 304 -18.20 -13.12 -5.38
N GLY A 305 -18.47 -13.82 -4.28
CA GLY A 305 -17.55 -13.93 -3.14
C GLY A 305 -17.67 -12.84 -2.09
N ARG A 306 -18.65 -11.94 -2.22
CA ARG A 306 -18.98 -10.88 -1.25
C ARG A 306 -17.84 -9.91 -0.97
N SER A 307 -16.98 -9.65 -1.96
CA SER A 307 -15.96 -8.62 -1.91
C SER A 307 -15.53 -8.26 -3.35
N ALA A 308 -15.26 -6.99 -3.62
CA ALA A 308 -14.73 -6.54 -4.91
C ALA A 308 -13.29 -7.00 -5.16
N SER A 309 -12.56 -7.36 -4.09
CA SER A 309 -11.23 -7.96 -4.14
C SER A 309 -11.09 -9.00 -3.04
N ILE A 310 -10.43 -10.12 -3.38
CA ILE A 310 -10.05 -11.18 -2.45
C ILE A 310 -8.55 -11.39 -2.65
N ILE A 311 -7.75 -11.13 -1.63
CA ILE A 311 -6.31 -11.37 -1.67
C ILE A 311 -6.01 -12.53 -0.73
N THR A 312 -5.38 -13.57 -1.24
CA THR A 312 -5.01 -14.76 -0.45
C THR A 312 -3.51 -14.88 -0.40
N LEU A 313 -2.95 -14.85 0.80
CA LEU A 313 -1.53 -15.05 1.07
C LEU A 313 -1.34 -16.36 1.83
N VAL A 314 -0.51 -17.25 1.28
CA VAL A 314 -0.14 -18.51 1.94
C VAL A 314 1.33 -18.44 2.32
N ASN A 315 1.63 -18.59 3.61
CA ASN A 315 3.00 -18.58 4.13
C ASN A 315 3.10 -19.35 5.47
N ASN A 316 4.21 -19.20 6.19
CA ASN A 316 4.44 -19.83 7.49
C ASN A 316 4.14 -18.91 8.70
N GLN A 317 3.68 -17.69 8.48
CA GLN A 317 3.24 -16.77 9.54
C GLN A 317 1.86 -17.21 10.03
N GLU A 318 1.68 -17.38 11.34
CA GLU A 318 0.38 -17.85 11.87
C GLU A 318 -0.70 -16.76 11.89
N GLN A 319 -0.29 -15.54 12.22
CA GLN A 319 -1.17 -14.38 12.34
C GLN A 319 -0.44 -13.09 11.99
N TYR A 320 -1.19 -12.14 11.49
CA TYR A 320 -0.72 -10.78 11.25
C TYR A 320 -1.31 -9.81 12.25
#